data_41d388b6f0c471de3bcdb948da1bfa71
#
_entry.id   41d388b6f0c471de3bcdb948da1bfa71
#
_cell.length_a   1.000
_cell.length_b   1.000
_cell.length_c   1.000
_cell.angle_alpha   90.00
_cell.angle_beta   90.00
_cell.angle_gamma   90.00
#
_symmetry.space_group_name_H-M   'P 1'
#
loop_
_entity.id
_entity.type
_entity.pdbx_description
1 polymer ?
#
loop_
_entity_poly.entity_id
_entity_poly.type
_entity_poly.pdbx_seq_one_letter_code
_entity_poly.pdbx_strand_id
1 'polypeptide(L)' 'MKPLKSAISKLEKELDAKRALLADLDAKLADSGAYSGDSAKLQELLKQRAQAASECEALENEWLEKSEELEEKSAGMPQ' A
#
# COMPACT_ATOMS: atom_id res chain seq x y z
N MET A 1 -23.03 -0.16 13.47
CA MET A 1 -22.39 0.29 13.18
C MET A 1 -21.20 0.02 12.85
N LYS A 2 -20.43 0.20 12.26
CA LYS A 2 -19.51 -0.18 11.84
C LYS A 2 -18.60 0.28 11.69
N PRO A 3 -18.36 0.43 11.35
CA PRO A 3 -17.43 0.32 11.71
C PRO A 3 -16.16 0.81 11.21
N LEU A 4 -15.47 1.64 11.99
CA LEU A 4 -14.11 2.00 11.72
C LEU A 4 -13.19 0.78 11.74
N LYS A 5 -13.48 -0.15 12.63
CA LYS A 5 -12.66 -1.35 12.71
C LYS A 5 -12.70 -2.16 11.42
N SER A 6 -13.90 -2.29 10.84
CA SER A 6 -14.03 -3.01 9.58
C SER A 6 -13.31 -2.29 8.45
N ALA A 7 -13.43 -0.96 8.42
CA ALA A 7 -12.76 -0.17 7.40
C ALA A 7 -11.25 -0.28 7.53
N ILE A 8 -10.75 -0.22 8.75
CA ILE A 8 -9.31 -0.34 9.00
C ILE A 8 -8.82 -1.72 8.60
N SER A 9 -9.55 -2.75 8.97
CA SER A 9 -9.16 -4.12 8.60
C SER A 9 -9.10 -4.30 7.09
N LYS A 10 -10.08 -3.73 6.39
CA LYS A 10 -10.09 -3.81 4.93
C LYS A 10 -8.91 -3.07 4.33
N LEU A 11 -8.61 -1.88 4.87
CA LEU A 11 -7.46 -1.12 4.40
C LEU A 11 -6.15 -1.86 4.65
N GLU A 12 -6.04 -2.52 5.79
CA GLU A 12 -4.85 -3.29 6.11
C GLU A 12 -4.64 -4.42 5.10
N LYS A 13 -5.71 -5.07 4.71
CA LYS A 13 -5.61 -6.13 3.70
C LYS A 13 -5.19 -5.57 2.35
N GLU A 14 -5.76 -4.44 1.97
CA GLU A 14 -5.38 -3.80 0.72
C GLU A 14 -3.94 -3.33 0.75
N LEU A 15 -3.51 -2.78 1.89
CA LEU A 15 -2.14 -2.36 2.07
C LEU A 15 -1.17 -3.54 1.94
N ASP A 16 -1.50 -4.65 2.57
CA ASP A 16 -0.66 -5.83 2.49
C ASP A 16 -0.51 -6.30 1.05
N ALA A 17 -1.62 -6.28 0.30
CA ALA A 17 -1.58 -6.68 -1.10
C ALA A 17 -0.72 -5.75 -1.92
N LYS A 18 -0.84 -4.44 -1.69
CA LYS A 18 -0.02 -3.47 -2.43
C LYS A 18 1.45 -3.54 -2.06
N ARG A 19 1.73 -3.75 -0.78
CA ARG A 19 3.11 -3.91 -0.34
C ARG A 19 3.75 -5.16 -0.94
N ALA A 20 2.98 -6.23 -1.04
CA ALA A 20 3.48 -7.44 -1.68
C ALA A 20 3.76 -7.20 -3.16
N LEU A 21 2.88 -6.45 -3.83
CA LEU A 21 3.09 -6.09 -5.23
C LEU A 21 4.34 -5.25 -5.39
N LEU A 22 4.53 -4.26 -4.50
CA LEU A 22 5.71 -3.42 -4.53
C LEU A 22 6.98 -4.25 -4.35
N ALA A 23 6.98 -5.17 -3.39
CA ALA A 23 8.13 -6.02 -3.15
C ALA A 23 8.44 -6.88 -4.37
N ASP A 24 7.40 -7.39 -5.01
CA ASP A 24 7.58 -8.20 -6.22
C ASP A 24 8.18 -7.38 -7.35
N LEU A 25 7.68 -6.16 -7.54
CA LEU A 25 8.22 -5.27 -8.56
C LEU A 25 9.66 -4.88 -8.26
N ASP A 26 9.95 -4.62 -6.99
CA ASP A 26 11.31 -4.29 -6.59
C ASP A 26 12.26 -5.45 -6.87
N ALA A 27 11.82 -6.68 -6.60
CA ALA A 27 12.63 -7.85 -6.85
C ALA A 27 12.91 -8.00 -8.34
N LYS A 28 11.90 -7.75 -9.17
CA LYS A 28 12.07 -7.82 -10.60
C LYS A 28 13.04 -6.76 -11.11
N LEU A 29 12.94 -5.56 -10.54
CA LEU A 29 13.85 -4.47 -10.92
C LEU A 29 15.27 -4.74 -10.45
N ALA A 30 15.42 -5.38 -9.29
CA ALA A 30 16.73 -5.73 -8.78
C ALA A 30 17.42 -6.77 -9.66
N ASP A 31 16.65 -7.59 -10.36
CA ASP A 31 17.18 -8.56 -11.30
C ASP A 31 17.42 -7.88 -12.65
N SER A 32 18.31 -6.91 -12.65
CA SER A 32 18.54 -6.08 -13.82
C SER A 32 19.11 -6.86 -15.00
N GLY A 33 19.75 -7.99 -14.74
CA GLY A 33 20.27 -8.82 -15.80
C GLY A 33 19.18 -9.36 -16.71
N ALA A 34 18.00 -9.59 -16.18
CA ALA A 34 16.89 -10.12 -16.95
C ALA A 34 16.35 -9.12 -17.96
N TYR A 35 16.63 -7.83 -17.75
CA TYR A 35 16.07 -6.79 -18.61
C TYR A 35 17.14 -5.96 -19.30
N SER A 36 18.36 -6.40 -19.28
CA SER A 36 19.46 -5.57 -19.75
C SER A 36 19.36 -5.23 -21.24
N GLY A 37 18.63 -5.95 -22.02
CA GLY A 37 18.45 -5.63 -23.43
C GLY A 37 17.07 -5.07 -23.76
N ASP A 38 16.24 -4.83 -22.74
CA ASP A 38 14.86 -4.47 -22.97
C ASP A 38 14.45 -3.27 -22.12
N SER A 39 14.77 -2.08 -22.62
CA SER A 39 14.45 -0.87 -21.88
C SER A 39 12.95 -0.60 -21.80
N ALA A 40 12.20 -1.08 -22.79
CA ALA A 40 10.74 -0.89 -22.74
C ALA A 40 10.13 -1.64 -21.56
N LYS A 41 10.59 -2.87 -21.34
CA LYS A 41 10.11 -3.64 -20.20
C LYS A 41 10.54 -3.03 -18.90
N LEU A 42 11.75 -2.54 -18.85
CA LEU A 42 12.26 -1.88 -17.64
C LEU A 42 11.43 -0.66 -17.31
N GLN A 43 11.12 0.16 -18.31
CA GLN A 43 10.30 1.34 -18.11
C GLN A 43 8.89 0.98 -17.65
N GLU A 44 8.36 -0.09 -18.19
CA GLU A 44 7.02 -0.55 -17.79
C GLU A 44 7.02 -0.96 -16.32
N LEU A 45 8.05 -1.68 -15.89
CA LEU A 45 8.16 -2.07 -14.49
C LEU A 45 8.30 -0.87 -13.58
N LEU A 46 9.10 0.11 -14.00
CA LEU A 46 9.25 1.33 -13.20
C LEU A 46 7.94 2.08 -13.07
N LYS A 47 7.18 2.12 -14.15
CA LYS A 47 5.87 2.76 -14.14
C LYS A 47 4.91 2.05 -13.21
N GLN A 48 4.87 0.71 -13.29
CA GLN A 48 4.01 -0.07 -12.43
C GLN A 48 4.40 0.10 -10.96
N ARG A 49 5.70 0.15 -10.69
CA ARG A 49 6.16 0.34 -9.34
C ARG A 49 5.76 1.70 -8.80
N ALA A 50 5.91 2.73 -9.62
CA ALA A 50 5.53 4.08 -9.20
C ALA A 50 4.04 4.16 -8.88
N GLN A 51 3.22 3.52 -9.70
CA GLN A 51 1.78 3.50 -9.47
C GLN A 51 1.44 2.73 -8.21
N ALA A 52 2.05 1.57 -8.02
CA ALA A 52 1.80 0.77 -6.82
C ALA A 52 2.24 1.52 -5.56
N ALA A 53 3.37 2.23 -5.63
CA ALA A 53 3.86 3.00 -4.50
C ALA A 53 2.88 4.13 -4.16
N SER A 54 2.36 4.80 -5.19
CA SER A 54 1.40 5.88 -4.98
C SER A 54 0.12 5.36 -4.34
N GLU A 55 -0.37 4.22 -4.82
CA GLU A 55 -1.57 3.62 -4.25
C GLU A 55 -1.34 3.17 -2.81
N CYS A 56 -0.16 2.63 -2.56
CA CYS A 56 0.19 2.21 -1.20
C CYS A 56 0.21 3.41 -0.26
N GLU A 57 0.78 4.50 -0.71
CA GLU A 57 0.83 5.72 0.10
C GLU A 57 -0.57 6.25 0.39
N ALA A 58 -1.43 6.26 -0.61
CA ALA A 58 -2.81 6.70 -0.42
C ALA A 58 -3.54 5.82 0.59
N LEU A 59 -3.34 4.53 0.50
CA LEU A 59 -3.95 3.59 1.44
C LEU A 59 -3.41 3.78 2.85
N GLU A 60 -2.10 4.03 2.96
CA GLU A 60 -1.50 4.27 4.26
C GLU A 60 -2.05 5.53 4.90
N ASN A 61 -2.22 6.58 4.11
CA ASN A 61 -2.78 7.83 4.63
C ASN A 61 -4.22 7.62 5.09
N GLU A 62 -4.99 6.89 4.32
CA GLU A 62 -6.38 6.60 4.68
C GLU A 62 -6.44 5.74 5.94
N TRP A 63 -5.58 4.74 6.00
CA TRP A 63 -5.50 3.88 7.17
C TRP A 63 -5.14 4.68 8.41
N LEU A 64 -4.18 5.59 8.27
CA LEU A 64 -3.73 6.42 9.38
C LEU A 64 -4.86 7.32 9.88
N GLU A 65 -5.59 7.94 8.96
CA GLU A 65 -6.71 8.78 9.32
C GLU A 65 -7.77 8.01 10.08
N LYS A 66 -8.09 6.82 9.60
CA LYS A 66 -9.11 6.01 10.24
C LYS A 66 -8.65 5.49 11.58
N SER A 67 -7.37 5.16 11.69
CA SER A 67 -6.82 4.70 12.96
C SER A 67 -6.85 5.80 14.00
N GLU A 68 -6.51 7.03 13.57
CA GLU A 68 -6.57 8.18 14.48
C GLU A 68 -8.01 8.46 14.92
N GLU A 69 -8.94 8.36 13.98
CA GLU A 69 -10.34 8.52 14.29
C GLU A 69 -10.80 7.52 15.33
N LEU A 70 -10.40 6.28 15.16
CA LEU A 70 -10.76 5.22 16.08
C LEU A 70 -10.17 5.49 17.46
N GLU A 71 -8.91 5.92 17.50
CA GLU A 71 -8.27 6.24 18.77
C GLU A 71 -8.97 7.39 19.48
N GLU A 72 -9.33 8.42 18.73
CA GLU A 72 -10.03 9.55 19.31
C GLU A 72 -11.34 9.13 19.92
N LYS A 73 -12.09 8.32 19.21
CA LYS A 73 -13.38 7.86 19.70
C LYS A 73 -13.22 6.97 20.93
N SER A 74 -12.21 6.12 20.91
CA SER A 74 -11.95 5.27 22.08
C SER A 74 -11.51 6.07 23.27
N ALA A 75 -10.65 7.06 23.06
CA ALA A 75 -10.13 7.88 24.15
C ALA A 75 -11.21 8.77 24.71
N GLY A 76 -12.12 9.23 23.85
CA GLY A 76 -13.20 10.10 24.31
C GLY A 76 -14.35 9.38 24.95
N MET A 77 -14.35 8.05 24.91
CA MET A 77 -15.46 7.29 25.48
C MET A 77 -15.19 6.92 26.92
N PRO A 78 -16.07 7.29 27.80
CA PRO A 78 -15.91 6.84 29.20
C PRO A 78 -16.09 5.35 29.28
N GLN A 79 -15.30 4.75 30.11
CA GLN A 79 -15.33 3.30 30.25
C GLN A 79 -16.19 2.85 31.42
#